data_8d1ebab504493b6cec66d776e7e18f52
#
_entry.id   8d1ebab504493b6cec66d776e7e18f52
#
_cell.length_a   1.000
_cell.length_b   1.000
_cell.length_c   1.000
_cell.angle_alpha   90.00
_cell.angle_beta   90.00
_cell.angle_gamma   90.00
#
_symmetry.space_group_name_H-M   'P 1'
#
loop_
_entity.id
_entity.type
_entity.pdbx_description
1 polymer ?
#
loop_
_entity_poly.entity_id
_entity_poly.type
_entity_poly.pdbx_seq_one_letter_code
_entity_poly.pdbx_strand_id
1 'polypeptide(L)'
;MATIANTGVSNQMAFGQHGSAYCNTQTGEIFPPLGKVIVAVQFLVDTTLTDLIAEDASQYFNTASAAHNESSGSETPAEGSGGLALPTTAVFPKGLTIYGRWTKIEQADSTNTAGGYIVYFGPAKSPVSTS
;
A
#
# COMPACT_ATOMS: atom_id res chain seq x y z
N MET A 1 5.48 1.35 33.12
CA MET A 1 5.44 1.14 31.89
C MET A 1 4.23 1.62 31.26
N ALA A 2 4.39 2.10 30.26
CA ALA A 2 3.33 2.68 29.67
C ALA A 2 2.48 1.74 29.06
N THR A 3 1.34 1.74 29.35
CA THR A 3 0.50 0.87 28.82
C THR A 3 -0.15 1.58 27.75
N ILE A 4 -0.48 0.97 26.77
CA ILE A 4 -1.14 1.57 25.71
C ILE A 4 -2.54 1.64 26.03
N ALA A 5 -2.88 2.67 26.59
CA ALA A 5 -4.20 2.81 26.98
C ALA A 5 -5.12 3.13 25.87
N ASN A 6 -4.67 3.74 24.86
CA ASN A 6 -5.57 4.14 23.82
C ASN A 6 -5.02 3.76 22.49
N THR A 7 -5.41 2.61 22.02
CA THR A 7 -4.92 2.11 20.78
C THR A 7 -5.24 3.00 19.61
N GLY A 8 -6.38 3.62 19.62
CA GLY A 8 -6.75 4.46 18.50
C GLY A 8 -5.81 5.64 18.36
N VAL A 9 -5.48 6.26 19.47
CA VAL A 9 -4.62 7.42 19.44
C VAL A 9 -3.23 6.97 19.06
N SER A 10 -2.79 5.82 19.56
CA SER A 10 -1.47 5.33 19.23
C SER A 10 -1.37 5.08 17.74
N ASN A 11 -2.38 4.52 17.14
CA ASN A 11 -2.34 4.23 15.72
C ASN A 11 -2.32 5.51 14.92
N GLN A 12 -3.06 6.50 15.32
CA GLN A 12 -3.09 7.75 14.59
C GLN A 12 -1.73 8.42 14.67
N MET A 13 -1.11 8.36 15.82
CA MET A 13 0.18 8.98 15.97
C MET A 13 1.20 8.23 15.15
N ALA A 14 1.07 6.93 15.05
CA ALA A 14 2.05 6.15 14.31
C ALA A 14 2.08 6.55 12.84
N PHE A 15 0.94 6.83 12.26
CA PHE A 15 0.93 7.19 10.85
C PHE A 15 1.64 8.54 10.65
N GLY A 16 1.66 9.39 11.63
CA GLY A 16 2.32 10.65 11.45
C GLY A 16 3.79 10.59 11.83
N GLN A 17 4.19 9.60 12.59
CA GLN A 17 5.53 9.59 13.13
C GLN A 17 6.60 9.07 12.21
N HIS A 18 6.24 8.30 11.21
CA HIS A 18 7.23 7.74 10.31
C HIS A 18 7.32 8.49 9.00
N GLY A 19 6.59 9.56 8.87
CA GLY A 19 6.70 10.40 7.69
C GLY A 19 5.61 10.16 6.67
N SER A 20 5.54 11.03 5.71
CA SER A 20 4.56 10.92 4.65
C SER A 20 5.09 11.61 3.41
N ALA A 21 4.46 11.39 2.27
CA ALA A 21 4.86 12.03 1.04
C ALA A 21 3.63 12.26 0.18
N TYR A 22 3.70 13.27 -0.67
CA TYR A 22 2.60 13.65 -1.52
C TYR A 22 3.07 13.62 -2.97
N CYS A 23 2.23 13.17 -3.87
CA CYS A 23 2.56 13.17 -5.27
C CYS A 23 1.31 13.43 -6.10
N ASN A 24 1.46 14.22 -7.16
CA ASN A 24 0.32 14.42 -8.04
C ASN A 24 0.75 14.40 -9.50
N THR A 25 1.93 13.88 -9.80
CA THR A 25 2.37 13.86 -11.18
C THR A 25 2.08 12.52 -11.79
N GLN A 26 1.85 12.55 -13.08
CA GLN A 26 1.49 11.33 -13.77
C GLN A 26 2.56 10.27 -13.75
N THR A 27 3.78 10.62 -13.76
CA THR A 27 4.79 9.60 -13.73
C THR A 27 5.47 9.58 -12.39
N GLY A 28 4.83 10.15 -11.41
CA GLY A 28 5.45 10.21 -10.11
C GLY A 28 5.45 8.87 -9.42
N GLU A 29 6.58 8.49 -8.90
CA GLU A 29 6.71 7.28 -8.14
C GLU A 29 7.12 7.66 -6.75
N ILE A 30 6.65 6.94 -5.76
CA ILE A 30 7.11 7.14 -4.41
C ILE A 30 7.69 5.85 -3.92
N PHE A 31 8.93 5.91 -3.44
CA PHE A 31 9.58 4.78 -2.80
C PHE A 31 9.76 5.20 -1.34
N PRO A 32 9.41 4.35 -0.39
CA PRO A 32 9.58 4.72 1.00
C PRO A 32 11.05 4.87 1.35
N PRO A 33 11.35 5.64 2.37
CA PRO A 33 12.72 5.77 2.82
C PRO A 33 13.27 4.42 3.26
N LEU A 34 14.58 4.31 3.33
CA LEU A 34 15.22 3.08 3.72
C LEU A 34 14.68 2.64 5.08
N GLY A 35 14.34 1.39 5.18
CA GLY A 35 13.82 0.84 6.42
C GLY A 35 12.34 1.08 6.65
N LYS A 36 11.66 1.64 5.67
CA LYS A 36 10.23 1.92 5.82
C LYS A 36 9.44 1.38 4.66
N VAL A 37 8.15 1.29 4.84
CA VAL A 37 7.23 0.89 3.77
C VAL A 37 6.04 1.84 3.82
N ILE A 38 5.25 1.83 2.77
CA ILE A 38 4.04 2.63 2.72
C ILE A 38 2.96 1.82 3.42
N VAL A 39 2.37 2.37 4.45
CA VAL A 39 1.35 1.65 5.21
C VAL A 39 -0.06 2.18 4.97
N ALA A 40 -0.18 3.35 4.39
CA ALA A 40 -1.51 3.90 4.07
C ALA A 40 -1.37 4.85 2.89
N VAL A 41 -2.40 4.89 2.05
CA VAL A 41 -2.43 5.79 0.92
C VAL A 41 -3.80 6.45 0.90
N GLN A 42 -3.82 7.77 0.88
CA GLN A 42 -5.06 8.51 0.83
C GLN A 42 -5.16 9.18 -0.52
N PHE A 43 -6.23 8.90 -1.25
CA PHE A 43 -6.39 9.45 -2.58
C PHE A 43 -7.21 10.72 -2.51
N LEU A 44 -6.69 11.79 -3.11
CA LEU A 44 -7.37 13.08 -3.08
C LEU A 44 -8.23 13.29 -4.32
N VAL A 45 -8.06 12.47 -5.33
CA VAL A 45 -8.90 12.46 -6.52
C VAL A 45 -8.99 11.02 -6.98
N ASP A 46 -9.91 10.74 -7.88
CA ASP A 46 -10.03 9.38 -8.42
C ASP A 46 -8.71 9.07 -9.11
N THR A 47 -8.13 7.95 -8.80
CA THR A 47 -6.78 7.63 -9.24
C THR A 47 -6.66 6.19 -9.70
N THR A 48 -5.89 5.97 -10.77
CA THR A 48 -5.52 4.62 -11.15
C THR A 48 -4.01 4.52 -10.96
N LEU A 49 -3.52 3.32 -10.73
CA LEU A 49 -2.11 3.13 -10.43
C LEU A 49 -1.46 2.22 -11.46
N THR A 50 -0.25 2.60 -11.88
CA THR A 50 0.52 1.75 -12.76
C THR A 50 1.20 0.70 -11.92
N ASP A 51 1.75 1.08 -10.79
CA ASP A 51 2.42 0.15 -9.90
C ASP A 51 2.02 0.37 -8.47
N LEU A 52 1.77 -0.69 -7.78
CA LEU A 52 1.62 -0.68 -6.33
C LEU A 52 2.23 -2.01 -5.92
N ILE A 53 3.44 -1.98 -5.40
CA ILE A 53 4.20 -3.19 -5.15
C ILE A 53 4.22 -3.49 -3.67
N ALA A 54 3.77 -4.66 -3.29
CA ALA A 54 3.68 -5.02 -1.89
C ALA A 54 5.03 -5.46 -1.34
N GLU A 55 5.24 -5.24 -0.06
CA GLU A 55 6.43 -5.69 0.61
C GLU A 55 6.40 -7.22 0.60
N ASP A 56 5.22 -7.79 0.80
CA ASP A 56 5.03 -9.23 0.76
C ASP A 56 3.85 -9.48 -0.17
N ALA A 57 4.15 -9.84 -1.39
CA ALA A 57 3.12 -9.99 -2.40
C ALA A 57 2.14 -11.11 -2.12
N SER A 58 2.48 -12.00 -1.21
CA SER A 58 1.54 -13.06 -0.90
C SER A 58 0.49 -12.61 0.12
N GLN A 59 0.69 -11.48 0.75
CA GLN A 59 -0.23 -11.04 1.78
C GLN A 59 -1.02 -9.79 1.45
N TYR A 60 -0.49 -8.93 0.61
CA TYR A 60 -1.16 -7.67 0.31
C TYR A 60 -1.36 -7.53 -1.18
N PHE A 61 -2.50 -6.97 -1.58
CA PHE A 61 -2.79 -6.83 -2.99
C PHE A 61 -1.76 -5.89 -3.61
N ASN A 62 -1.46 -6.10 -4.86
CA ASN A 62 -0.49 -5.29 -5.56
C ASN A 62 -0.69 -5.50 -7.06
N THR A 63 0.05 -4.78 -7.87
CA THR A 63 -0.14 -4.86 -9.32
C THR A 63 0.69 -5.96 -9.94
N ALA A 64 1.64 -6.52 -9.23
CA ALA A 64 2.55 -7.49 -9.80
C ALA A 64 2.00 -8.90 -9.82
N SER A 65 1.22 -9.26 -8.83
CA SER A 65 0.70 -10.61 -8.77
C SER A 65 -0.50 -10.62 -7.85
N ALA A 66 -1.20 -11.74 -7.83
CA ALA A 66 -2.36 -11.87 -6.97
C ALA A 66 -1.93 -12.28 -5.58
N ALA A 67 -2.35 -11.52 -4.60
CA ALA A 67 -2.11 -11.92 -3.22
C ALA A 67 -3.10 -13.02 -2.87
N HIS A 68 -2.71 -13.86 -1.98
CA HIS A 68 -3.60 -14.92 -1.53
C HIS A 68 -4.09 -15.81 -2.66
N ASN A 69 -3.28 -15.95 -3.70
CA ASN A 69 -3.67 -16.76 -4.79
C ASN A 69 -2.76 -17.98 -4.82
N GLU A 70 -2.99 -18.83 -3.88
CA GLU A 70 -2.17 -20.00 -3.79
C GLU A 70 -2.69 -21.15 -4.55
N SER A 71 -3.75 -21.01 -5.21
CA SER A 71 -4.36 -22.12 -5.86
C SER A 71 -3.46 -22.66 -6.91
N SER A 72 -3.23 -23.89 -6.89
CA SER A 72 -2.37 -24.44 -7.88
C SER A 72 -3.08 -25.51 -8.62
N GLY A 73 -4.24 -25.30 -8.93
CA GLY A 73 -4.92 -26.26 -9.74
C GLY A 73 -5.76 -27.24 -8.96
N SER A 74 -5.85 -27.04 -7.69
CA SER A 74 -6.65 -27.93 -6.90
C SER A 74 -8.11 -27.61 -7.15
N GLU A 75 -8.94 -28.59 -7.09
CA GLU A 75 -10.31 -28.35 -7.30
C GLU A 75 -10.91 -27.70 -6.09
N THR A 76 -10.31 -27.86 -4.96
CA THR A 76 -10.87 -27.33 -3.75
C THR A 76 -10.10 -26.09 -3.40
N PRO A 77 -10.73 -24.97 -3.24
CA PRO A 77 -10.02 -23.77 -2.90
C PRO A 77 -9.29 -23.94 -1.59
N ALA A 78 -8.07 -23.58 -1.55
CA ALA A 78 -7.28 -23.67 -0.33
C ALA A 78 -7.41 -22.36 0.44
N GLU A 79 -7.19 -22.43 1.74
CA GLU A 79 -7.22 -21.24 2.53
C GLU A 79 -6.11 -20.35 2.03
N GLY A 80 -6.38 -19.08 1.93
CA GLY A 80 -5.40 -18.15 1.42
C GLY A 80 -5.40 -18.04 -0.09
N SER A 81 -6.32 -18.71 -0.77
CA SER A 81 -6.35 -18.64 -2.21
C SER A 81 -7.40 -17.65 -2.66
N GLY A 82 -7.39 -17.32 -3.90
CA GLY A 82 -8.33 -16.35 -4.47
C GLY A 82 -7.64 -15.02 -4.64
N GLY A 83 -8.33 -14.04 -5.00
CA GLY A 83 -7.74 -12.72 -5.22
C GLY A 83 -7.16 -12.61 -6.61
N LEU A 84 -6.86 -11.41 -7.01
CA LEU A 84 -6.31 -11.11 -8.31
C LEU A 84 -5.28 -10.02 -8.19
N ALA A 85 -4.41 -9.92 -9.17
CA ALA A 85 -3.49 -8.81 -9.21
C ALA A 85 -4.33 -7.54 -9.44
N LEU A 86 -3.90 -6.43 -8.87
CA LEU A 86 -4.62 -5.19 -9.05
C LEU A 86 -4.42 -4.71 -10.47
N PRO A 87 -5.49 -4.53 -11.23
CA PRO A 87 -5.34 -4.07 -12.60
C PRO A 87 -5.08 -2.58 -12.65
N THR A 88 -4.38 -2.15 -13.70
CA THR A 88 -4.09 -0.73 -13.82
C THR A 88 -5.33 0.07 -14.15
N THR A 89 -6.45 -0.60 -14.39
CA THR A 89 -7.69 0.10 -14.67
C THR A 89 -8.54 0.26 -13.41
N ALA A 90 -8.11 -0.28 -12.29
CA ALA A 90 -8.89 -0.15 -11.06
C ALA A 90 -8.83 1.29 -10.58
N VAL A 91 -9.96 1.88 -10.27
CA VAL A 91 -10.02 3.26 -9.84
C VAL A 91 -10.19 3.34 -8.34
N PHE A 92 -9.29 4.07 -7.71
CA PHE A 92 -9.40 4.33 -6.29
C PHE A 92 -10.09 5.70 -6.16
N PRO A 93 -11.29 5.73 -5.61
CA PRO A 93 -12.05 6.98 -5.62
C PRO A 93 -11.51 8.01 -4.67
N LYS A 94 -11.82 9.26 -4.99
CA LYS A 94 -11.46 10.38 -4.16
C LYS A 94 -11.90 10.14 -2.74
N GLY A 95 -11.02 10.40 -1.81
CA GLY A 95 -11.33 10.28 -0.38
C GLY A 95 -11.07 8.91 0.22
N LEU A 96 -10.75 7.93 -0.62
CA LEU A 96 -10.51 6.60 -0.10
C LEU A 96 -9.12 6.52 0.51
N THR A 97 -9.00 5.79 1.60
CA THR A 97 -7.70 5.48 2.18
C THR A 97 -7.55 3.97 2.19
N ILE A 98 -6.43 3.48 1.70
CA ILE A 98 -6.16 2.05 1.72
C ILE A 98 -5.00 1.81 2.67
N TYR A 99 -4.96 0.64 3.27
CA TYR A 99 -3.95 0.28 4.25
C TYR A 99 -3.26 -1.01 3.83
N GLY A 100 -1.99 -1.09 4.02
CA GLY A 100 -1.25 -2.29 3.66
C GLY A 100 0.23 -2.09 3.94
N ARG A 101 1.07 -2.71 3.14
CA ARG A 101 2.52 -2.59 3.27
C ARG A 101 3.10 -2.65 1.88
N TRP A 102 3.43 -1.50 1.32
CA TRP A 102 3.90 -1.44 -0.06
C TRP A 102 5.27 -0.78 -0.15
N THR A 103 6.06 -1.18 -1.14
CA THR A 103 7.39 -0.64 -1.32
C THR A 103 7.47 0.31 -2.50
N LYS A 104 6.40 0.49 -3.24
CA LYS A 104 6.40 1.43 -4.35
C LYS A 104 4.97 1.75 -4.74
N ILE A 105 4.73 2.98 -5.14
CA ILE A 105 3.44 3.35 -5.69
C ILE A 105 3.70 4.31 -6.84
N GLU A 106 2.99 4.13 -7.95
CA GLU A 106 3.14 4.99 -9.11
C GLU A 106 1.77 5.25 -9.72
N GLN A 107 1.41 6.50 -9.90
CA GLN A 107 0.13 6.88 -10.46
C GLN A 107 0.13 6.65 -11.96
N ALA A 108 -0.94 6.12 -12.47
CA ALA A 108 -1.01 5.81 -13.88
C ALA A 108 -1.50 6.94 -14.73
N ASP A 109 -2.50 7.63 -14.28
CA ASP A 109 -3.17 8.57 -15.13
C ASP A 109 -2.60 9.95 -15.06
N SER A 110 -2.32 10.49 -16.22
CA SER A 110 -1.73 11.78 -16.26
C SER A 110 -2.73 12.88 -16.20
N THR A 111 -3.97 12.61 -16.26
CA THR A 111 -4.94 13.67 -16.33
C THR A 111 -5.28 14.24 -14.98
N ASN A 112 -4.91 13.56 -13.92
CA ASN A 112 -5.25 14.06 -12.61
C ASN A 112 -4.11 14.82 -12.01
N THR A 113 -3.88 16.00 -12.53
CA THR A 113 -2.77 16.76 -12.03
C THR A 113 -3.16 17.61 -10.83
N ALA A 114 -4.44 17.71 -10.54
CA ALA A 114 -4.83 18.49 -9.39
C ALA A 114 -5.22 17.49 -8.33
N GLY A 115 -4.75 17.55 -7.18
CA GLY A 115 -5.11 16.60 -6.15
C GLY A 115 -3.97 15.63 -5.90
N GLY A 116 -4.02 14.45 -6.44
CA GLY A 116 -2.96 13.48 -6.21
C GLY A 116 -3.23 12.56 -5.03
N TYR A 117 -2.18 12.10 -4.38
CA TYR A 117 -2.34 11.21 -3.25
C TYR A 117 -1.26 11.42 -2.20
N ILE A 118 -1.55 11.00 -0.99
CA ILE A 118 -0.61 11.12 0.10
C ILE A 118 -0.34 9.73 0.62
N VAL A 119 0.92 9.39 0.84
CA VAL A 119 1.28 8.11 1.42
C VAL A 119 1.86 8.34 2.79
N TYR A 120 1.64 7.37 3.69
CA TYR A 120 2.18 7.43 5.03
C TYR A 120 3.09 6.23 5.21
N PHE A 121 4.22 6.42 5.87
CA PHE A 121 5.20 5.36 6.02
C PHE A 121 5.14 4.71 7.39
N GLY A 122 5.62 3.49 7.46
CA GLY A 122 5.77 2.78 8.70
C GLY A 122 7.01 1.93 8.63
N PRO A 123 7.36 1.24 9.68
CA PRO A 123 8.59 0.46 9.68
C PRO A 123 8.48 -0.75 8.78
N ALA A 124 9.54 -1.04 8.07
CA ALA A 124 9.57 -2.21 7.21
C ALA A 124 9.61 -3.44 8.11
N LYS A 125 9.29 -4.58 7.52
CA LYS A 125 9.31 -5.79 8.25
C LYS A 125 10.73 -5.95 8.65
N SER A 126 10.90 -6.43 9.81
CA SER A 126 12.17 -6.44 10.38
C SER A 126 13.22 -7.10 9.60
N PRO A 127 14.18 -6.38 9.31
CA PRO A 127 15.21 -6.88 8.50
C PRO A 127 16.05 -7.61 9.38
N VAL A 128 15.84 -7.50 10.58
CA VAL A 128 16.58 -8.13 11.45
C VAL A 128 16.61 -9.44 11.13
N SER A 129 15.62 -9.83 10.64
CA SER A 129 15.54 -11.17 10.35
C SER A 129 16.66 -11.46 9.54
N THR A 130 17.27 -10.51 9.10
CA THR A 130 18.26 -10.75 8.22
C THR A 130 19.34 -11.27 8.95
N SER A 131 19.33 -11.14 10.05
CA SER A 131 20.48 -11.59 10.71
C SER A 131 20.46 -13.02 10.81
#